data_77e6d7a94d2cbb5f1b4872c0d44c7db4
#
_entry.id   77e6d7a94d2cbb5f1b4872c0d44c7db4
#
_cell.length_a   1.000
_cell.length_b   1.000
_cell.length_c   1.000
_cell.angle_alpha   90.00
_cell.angle_beta   90.00
_cell.angle_gamma   90.00
#
_symmetry.space_group_name_H-M   'P 1'
#
loop_
_entity.id
_entity.type
_entity.pdbx_description
1 polymer ?
#
loop_
_entity_poly.entity_id
_entity_poly.type
_entity_poly.pdbx_seq_one_letter_code
_entity_poly.pdbx_strand_id
1 'polypeptide(L)'
;MRIPQQILIAIILLSLAMAQQPTAPKPEVPKPPGTQSAPSVVPTKNPKTQESEKILELKGMDPSLMDKSVDPCVDFYQYSCGGWLKRNPVPADQSSYGRDTELAERNRLILRDILEKAAVESANRSMVEQKIGDYYASCMDEAAIEHKGADVLKPELDRIAALKSNDELAEEIAHLHLMNVNALFSYGSDQDFKDATSVIAEADQGGLGLPERDYYTRTDAKSVQTRNRYIRHVTNMLRLLGETAPAAAAHARKIMLIETALAKASLTVTQRRDPASVYHKLPVSDLTAMDPTFVWNRYLRATDTPPVQSLNVAVPDFFKGLETVLKQQDLPTIKIYLRWHLVHALAGILPKAFVNENFDFYGKKLSGQKELRARWKRCVQSTDQNLGEALGQIYVERTFGAEGKARTLQMVKDIEASMAQDIKNLSWMTDATKQKALEKLHTVANKIGYPDRWRDYSKYEVVRGDAMGNFIRGAEFESHRQVAKIGKPVDRGEWGMTPPTVNAYYNPQMNDINFPAGILQPPFYDNKMDDAVNYGDAGGIIGHELTHG
;
A
#
# COMPACT_ATOMS: atom_id res chain seq x y z
N MET A 1 7.22 4.76 12.73
CA MET A 1 7.62 3.58 11.94
C MET A 1 6.96 3.73 10.58
N ARG A 2 7.66 4.28 9.60
CA ARG A 2 7.18 4.24 8.22
C ARG A 2 7.36 2.82 7.73
N ILE A 3 6.28 2.10 7.64
CA ILE A 3 6.21 0.87 6.87
C ILE A 3 6.30 1.33 5.41
N PRO A 4 7.17 0.75 4.57
CA PRO A 4 7.10 0.99 3.13
C PRO A 4 5.66 0.87 2.69
N GLN A 5 5.19 1.72 1.80
CA GLN A 5 3.78 1.81 1.37
C GLN A 5 3.16 0.45 0.98
N GLN A 6 4.00 -0.51 0.57
CA GLN A 6 3.60 -1.89 0.28
C GLN A 6 3.31 -2.72 1.55
N ILE A 7 3.95 -2.43 2.68
CA ILE A 7 3.71 -3.10 3.97
C ILE A 7 2.48 -2.50 4.67
N LEU A 8 2.21 -1.22 4.48
CA LEU A 8 1.00 -0.57 5.00
C LEU A 8 -0.28 -1.22 4.45
N ILE A 9 -0.30 -1.58 3.17
CA ILE A 9 -1.44 -2.30 2.54
C ILE A 9 -1.58 -3.72 3.12
N ALA A 10 -0.48 -4.40 3.45
CA ALA A 10 -0.51 -5.74 4.04
C ALA A 10 -0.93 -5.73 5.53
N ILE A 11 -0.57 -4.68 6.29
CA ILE A 11 -0.88 -4.57 7.73
C ILE A 11 -2.34 -4.15 7.96
N ILE A 12 -2.89 -3.30 7.11
CA ILE A 12 -4.33 -2.92 7.17
C ILE A 12 -5.23 -4.14 6.92
N LEU A 13 -4.79 -5.09 6.09
CA LEU A 13 -5.54 -6.33 5.84
C LEU A 13 -5.42 -7.37 6.98
N LEU A 14 -4.40 -7.29 7.84
CA LEU A 14 -4.22 -8.23 8.96
C LEU A 14 -4.88 -7.80 10.26
N SER A 15 -5.04 -6.52 10.52
CA SER A 15 -5.66 -6.04 11.78
C SER A 15 -7.18 -6.23 11.84
N LEU A 16 -7.84 -6.41 10.70
CA LEU A 16 -9.28 -6.72 10.62
C LEU A 16 -9.60 -8.23 10.60
N ALA A 17 -8.59 -9.11 10.52
CA ALA A 17 -8.80 -10.56 10.39
C ALA A 17 -8.81 -11.34 11.73
N MET A 18 -8.69 -10.68 12.89
CA MET A 18 -8.61 -11.37 14.19
C MET A 18 -9.94 -11.45 14.98
N ALA A 19 -11.02 -10.99 14.43
CA ALA A 19 -12.33 -11.13 15.07
C ALA A 19 -13.29 -11.89 14.15
N GLN A 20 -13.22 -13.23 14.14
CA GLN A 20 -14.32 -14.16 13.91
C GLN A 20 -13.81 -15.53 13.42
N GLN A 21 -13.81 -16.51 14.29
CA GLN A 21 -13.88 -17.91 13.90
C GLN A 21 -15.34 -18.39 14.10
N PRO A 22 -16.06 -18.77 13.06
CA PRO A 22 -17.26 -19.59 13.20
C PRO A 22 -16.90 -21.07 13.17
N THR A 23 -17.50 -21.83 14.06
CA THR A 23 -17.45 -23.29 14.12
C THR A 23 -18.04 -23.92 12.86
N ALA A 24 -17.37 -24.95 12.32
CA ALA A 24 -17.74 -25.66 11.11
C ALA A 24 -18.97 -26.57 11.33
N PRO A 25 -19.92 -26.65 10.37
CA PRO A 25 -20.89 -27.73 10.30
C PRO A 25 -20.32 -28.96 9.61
N LYS A 26 -20.81 -30.13 10.04
CA LYS A 26 -20.45 -31.47 9.52
C LYS A 26 -20.86 -31.65 8.06
N PRO A 27 -20.15 -32.50 7.30
CA PRO A 27 -20.41 -32.69 5.88
C PRO A 27 -21.57 -33.67 5.61
N GLU A 28 -22.49 -33.26 4.75
CA GLU A 28 -23.45 -34.15 4.07
C GLU A 28 -22.88 -34.63 2.72
N VAL A 29 -23.16 -35.90 2.41
CA VAL A 29 -22.69 -36.61 1.21
C VAL A 29 -23.62 -36.30 0.03
N PRO A 30 -23.14 -35.89 -1.16
CA PRO A 30 -24.00 -35.65 -2.32
C PRO A 30 -24.27 -36.87 -3.18
N LYS A 31 -25.51 -36.97 -3.66
CA LYS A 31 -25.95 -37.93 -4.72
C LYS A 31 -25.51 -37.47 -6.10
N PRO A 32 -25.28 -38.37 -7.06
CA PRO A 32 -24.78 -38.05 -8.39
C PRO A 32 -25.85 -37.43 -9.31
N PRO A 33 -25.45 -36.55 -10.27
CA PRO A 33 -26.37 -35.86 -11.15
C PRO A 33 -26.68 -36.65 -12.44
N GLY A 34 -27.94 -36.50 -12.84
CA GLY A 34 -28.42 -36.96 -14.16
C GLY A 34 -28.05 -35.94 -15.26
N THR A 35 -27.71 -36.47 -16.40
CA THR A 35 -27.39 -35.77 -17.65
C THR A 35 -28.60 -35.05 -18.22
N GLN A 36 -28.47 -33.72 -18.46
CA GLN A 36 -29.31 -32.98 -19.39
C GLN A 36 -28.47 -32.04 -20.27
N SER A 37 -28.82 -32.05 -21.55
CA SER A 37 -28.17 -31.39 -22.67
C SER A 37 -28.27 -29.85 -22.58
N ALA A 38 -27.19 -29.17 -23.00
CA ALA A 38 -27.07 -27.73 -23.06
C ALA A 38 -27.89 -27.09 -24.20
N PRO A 39 -28.53 -25.94 -24.01
CA PRO A 39 -29.01 -25.09 -25.09
C PRO A 39 -27.93 -24.11 -25.54
N SER A 40 -27.89 -23.91 -26.86
CA SER A 40 -27.04 -22.97 -27.60
C SER A 40 -27.27 -21.52 -27.18
N VAL A 41 -26.21 -20.82 -26.84
CA VAL A 41 -26.23 -19.38 -26.52
C VAL A 41 -26.01 -18.58 -27.81
N VAL A 42 -27.01 -17.81 -28.18
CA VAL A 42 -26.92 -16.75 -29.18
C VAL A 42 -26.29 -15.51 -28.53
N PRO A 43 -25.33 -14.83 -29.16
CA PRO A 43 -24.72 -13.65 -28.56
C PRO A 43 -25.67 -12.45 -28.72
N THR A 44 -26.16 -11.95 -27.60
CA THR A 44 -26.84 -10.64 -27.56
C THR A 44 -25.81 -9.53 -27.37
N LYS A 45 -25.71 -8.68 -28.40
CA LYS A 45 -25.08 -7.36 -28.34
C LYS A 45 -25.88 -6.45 -27.40
N ASN A 46 -25.22 -5.77 -26.48
CA ASN A 46 -25.27 -4.30 -26.36
C ASN A 46 -24.26 -3.84 -25.30
N PRO A 47 -23.37 -2.88 -25.60
CA PRO A 47 -22.66 -2.18 -24.56
C PRO A 47 -23.67 -1.27 -23.86
N LYS A 48 -24.07 -1.60 -22.64
CA LYS A 48 -24.73 -0.65 -21.76
C LYS A 48 -23.78 0.54 -21.60
N THR A 49 -24.23 1.70 -22.10
CA THR A 49 -23.74 2.99 -21.66
C THR A 49 -23.59 2.94 -20.14
N GLN A 50 -22.36 3.15 -19.61
CA GLN A 50 -22.14 3.29 -18.19
C GLN A 50 -22.97 4.49 -17.72
N GLU A 51 -24.14 4.23 -17.11
CA GLU A 51 -24.78 5.21 -16.26
C GLU A 51 -23.74 5.66 -15.25
N SER A 52 -23.53 6.97 -15.12
CA SER A 52 -22.65 7.52 -14.10
C SER A 52 -23.15 7.05 -12.74
N GLU A 53 -22.39 6.20 -12.07
CA GLU A 53 -22.72 5.74 -10.73
C GLU A 53 -22.88 6.97 -9.84
N LYS A 54 -24.07 7.16 -9.27
CA LYS A 54 -24.38 8.32 -8.44
C LYS A 54 -23.55 8.26 -7.16
N ILE A 55 -22.91 9.38 -6.81
CA ILE A 55 -22.17 9.51 -5.56
C ILE A 55 -23.13 9.26 -4.40
N LEU A 56 -22.79 8.26 -3.56
CA LEU A 56 -23.61 7.86 -2.41
C LEU A 56 -23.66 8.99 -1.37
N GLU A 57 -24.85 9.29 -0.88
CA GLU A 57 -25.04 10.16 0.27
C GLU A 57 -24.99 9.29 1.53
N LEU A 58 -23.90 9.40 2.29
CA LEU A 58 -23.72 8.69 3.55
C LEU A 58 -24.14 9.59 4.72
N LYS A 59 -24.80 9.00 5.72
CA LYS A 59 -25.24 9.69 6.94
C LYS A 59 -24.47 9.15 8.13
N GLY A 60 -24.05 10.01 9.04
CA GLY A 60 -23.40 9.63 10.27
C GLY A 60 -24.33 8.77 11.15
N MET A 61 -25.50 9.27 11.48
CA MET A 61 -26.49 8.51 12.24
C MET A 61 -27.67 8.12 11.34
N ASP A 62 -27.89 6.81 11.17
CA ASP A 62 -29.03 6.25 10.48
C ASP A 62 -29.61 5.06 11.27
N PRO A 63 -30.68 5.28 12.05
CA PRO A 63 -31.31 4.22 12.84
C PRO A 63 -31.81 3.02 12.03
N SER A 64 -31.97 3.16 10.71
CA SER A 64 -32.35 2.05 9.83
C SER A 64 -31.25 0.99 9.69
N LEU A 65 -30.00 1.34 10.02
CA LEU A 65 -28.85 0.44 9.98
C LEU A 65 -28.80 -0.52 11.18
N MET A 66 -29.58 -0.25 12.23
CA MET A 66 -29.69 -1.08 13.44
C MET A 66 -30.60 -2.30 13.22
N ASP A 67 -30.36 -3.35 13.98
CA ASP A 67 -31.28 -4.49 14.12
C ASP A 67 -31.96 -4.45 15.49
N LYS A 68 -33.09 -3.75 15.58
CA LYS A 68 -33.83 -3.55 16.83
C LYS A 68 -34.49 -4.84 17.37
N SER A 69 -34.41 -5.96 16.65
CA SER A 69 -34.90 -7.26 17.11
C SER A 69 -33.90 -7.98 18.03
N VAL A 70 -32.67 -7.47 18.13
CA VAL A 70 -31.60 -8.02 18.97
C VAL A 70 -31.51 -7.23 20.27
N ASP A 71 -31.31 -7.92 21.38
CA ASP A 71 -31.07 -7.28 22.69
C ASP A 71 -29.61 -6.71 22.70
N PRO A 72 -29.44 -5.38 22.89
CA PRO A 72 -28.11 -4.76 22.90
C PRO A 72 -27.21 -5.25 24.04
N CYS A 73 -27.78 -5.79 25.13
CA CYS A 73 -27.02 -6.38 26.24
C CYS A 73 -26.49 -7.79 25.90
N VAL A 74 -27.05 -8.44 24.87
CA VAL A 74 -26.64 -9.78 24.42
C VAL A 74 -25.64 -9.69 23.25
N ASP A 75 -25.98 -8.89 22.25
CA ASP A 75 -25.11 -8.69 21.09
C ASP A 75 -25.22 -7.25 20.58
N PHE A 76 -24.40 -6.37 21.14
CA PHE A 76 -24.40 -4.95 20.81
C PHE A 76 -23.97 -4.70 19.36
N TYR A 77 -23.05 -5.50 18.82
CA TYR A 77 -22.61 -5.37 17.43
C TYR A 77 -23.75 -5.67 16.45
N GLN A 78 -24.43 -6.78 16.64
CA GLN A 78 -25.58 -7.14 15.81
C GLN A 78 -26.73 -6.14 15.96
N TYR A 79 -26.99 -5.66 17.19
CA TYR A 79 -27.98 -4.60 17.43
C TYR A 79 -27.64 -3.33 16.64
N SER A 80 -26.40 -2.85 16.72
CA SER A 80 -25.98 -1.59 16.10
C SER A 80 -25.80 -1.67 14.59
N CYS A 81 -25.29 -2.79 14.07
CA CYS A 81 -24.85 -2.93 12.67
C CYS A 81 -25.69 -3.93 11.86
N GLY A 82 -26.56 -4.73 12.48
CA GLY A 82 -27.24 -5.86 11.84
C GLY A 82 -28.10 -5.48 10.64
N GLY A 83 -28.76 -4.33 10.67
CA GLY A 83 -29.52 -3.82 9.55
C GLY A 83 -28.64 -3.44 8.35
N TRP A 84 -27.46 -2.85 8.61
CA TRP A 84 -26.48 -2.57 7.57
C TRP A 84 -25.90 -3.85 6.98
N LEU A 85 -25.46 -4.80 7.80
CA LEU A 85 -24.88 -6.08 7.38
C LEU A 85 -25.82 -6.86 6.45
N LYS A 86 -27.13 -6.89 6.77
CA LYS A 86 -28.14 -7.56 5.94
C LYS A 86 -28.29 -6.96 4.56
N ARG A 87 -28.11 -5.63 4.41
CA ARG A 87 -28.29 -4.91 3.14
C ARG A 87 -27.01 -4.77 2.33
N ASN A 88 -25.85 -4.94 2.94
CA ASN A 88 -24.55 -4.67 2.32
C ASN A 88 -23.65 -5.91 2.31
N PRO A 89 -23.94 -6.92 1.47
CA PRO A 89 -23.04 -8.05 1.30
C PRO A 89 -21.71 -7.58 0.73
N VAL A 90 -20.63 -8.32 1.02
CA VAL A 90 -19.29 -8.03 0.50
C VAL A 90 -19.32 -8.01 -1.03
N PRO A 91 -18.98 -6.88 -1.69
CA PRO A 91 -18.89 -6.79 -3.15
C PRO A 91 -17.89 -7.81 -3.73
N ALA A 92 -18.14 -8.29 -4.95
CA ALA A 92 -17.32 -9.32 -5.56
C ALA A 92 -15.86 -8.89 -5.81
N ASP A 93 -15.63 -7.58 -5.97
CA ASP A 93 -14.31 -6.96 -6.18
C ASP A 93 -13.59 -6.61 -4.87
N GLN A 94 -14.10 -7.07 -3.72
CA GLN A 94 -13.54 -6.82 -2.40
C GLN A 94 -13.43 -8.11 -1.57
N SER A 95 -12.51 -8.12 -0.60
CA SER A 95 -12.32 -9.23 0.35
C SER A 95 -13.06 -9.01 1.68
N SER A 96 -13.38 -7.77 2.00
CA SER A 96 -14.14 -7.33 3.17
C SER A 96 -14.96 -6.10 2.81
N TYR A 97 -15.99 -5.81 3.60
CA TYR A 97 -16.79 -4.60 3.42
C TYR A 97 -17.29 -4.09 4.76
N GLY A 98 -17.05 -2.83 5.04
CA GLY A 98 -17.41 -2.11 6.24
C GLY A 98 -17.80 -0.68 5.94
N ARG A 99 -18.13 0.11 6.97
CA ARG A 99 -18.48 1.54 6.80
C ARG A 99 -17.31 2.36 6.25
N ASP A 100 -16.09 2.03 6.67
CA ASP A 100 -14.84 2.57 6.14
C ASP A 100 -14.68 2.31 4.64
N THR A 101 -14.95 1.08 4.23
CA THR A 101 -14.88 0.67 2.82
C THR A 101 -15.98 1.35 1.99
N GLU A 102 -17.19 1.50 2.56
CA GLU A 102 -18.29 2.24 1.93
C GLU A 102 -17.93 3.71 1.70
N LEU A 103 -17.30 4.36 2.70
CA LEU A 103 -16.77 5.72 2.54
C LEU A 103 -15.65 5.77 1.48
N ALA A 104 -14.75 4.79 1.48
CA ALA A 104 -13.70 4.71 0.47
C ALA A 104 -14.26 4.57 -0.95
N GLU A 105 -15.34 3.81 -1.14
CA GLU A 105 -16.03 3.72 -2.44
C GLU A 105 -16.66 5.07 -2.83
N ARG A 106 -17.29 5.77 -1.90
CA ARG A 106 -17.80 7.13 -2.13
C ARG A 106 -16.69 8.10 -2.55
N ASN A 107 -15.56 8.08 -1.82
CA ASN A 107 -14.42 8.93 -2.17
C ASN A 107 -13.86 8.60 -3.56
N ARG A 108 -13.80 7.31 -3.94
CA ARG A 108 -13.39 6.90 -5.30
C ARG A 108 -14.32 7.47 -6.38
N LEU A 109 -15.63 7.53 -6.15
CA LEU A 109 -16.57 8.15 -7.10
C LEU A 109 -16.33 9.66 -7.24
N ILE A 110 -16.03 10.35 -6.14
CA ILE A 110 -15.66 11.78 -6.16
C ILE A 110 -14.35 11.98 -6.94
N LEU A 111 -13.34 11.18 -6.67
CA LEU A 111 -12.05 11.23 -7.36
C LEU A 111 -12.20 10.89 -8.84
N ARG A 112 -13.04 9.92 -9.19
CA ARG A 112 -13.36 9.60 -10.58
C ARG A 112 -13.95 10.82 -11.30
N ASP A 113 -14.94 11.49 -10.72
CA ASP A 113 -15.56 12.68 -11.32
C ASP A 113 -14.53 13.83 -11.50
N ILE A 114 -13.62 14.02 -10.53
CA ILE A 114 -12.52 14.98 -10.65
C ILE A 114 -11.61 14.61 -11.82
N LEU A 115 -11.19 13.35 -11.90
CA LEU A 115 -10.25 12.86 -12.90
C LEU A 115 -10.86 12.81 -14.31
N GLU A 116 -12.11 12.41 -14.46
CA GLU A 116 -12.82 12.43 -15.75
C GLU A 116 -12.96 13.87 -16.29
N LYS A 117 -13.22 14.85 -15.42
CA LYS A 117 -13.24 16.28 -15.81
C LYS A 117 -11.85 16.79 -16.18
N ALA A 118 -10.83 16.47 -15.37
CA ALA A 118 -9.45 16.85 -15.64
C ALA A 118 -8.87 16.20 -16.91
N ALA A 119 -9.37 15.02 -17.29
CA ALA A 119 -8.96 14.30 -18.49
C ALA A 119 -9.48 14.92 -19.79
N VAL A 120 -10.51 15.79 -19.72
CA VAL A 120 -10.99 16.52 -20.91
C VAL A 120 -9.93 17.54 -21.32
N GLU A 121 -9.45 17.43 -22.55
CA GLU A 121 -8.46 18.37 -23.08
C GLU A 121 -9.03 19.78 -23.21
N SER A 122 -8.38 20.73 -22.57
CA SER A 122 -8.73 22.14 -22.62
C SER A 122 -7.48 22.99 -22.41
N ALA A 123 -7.38 24.12 -23.11
CA ALA A 123 -6.29 25.07 -22.94
C ALA A 123 -6.28 25.75 -21.56
N ASN A 124 -7.38 25.68 -20.81
CA ASN A 124 -7.55 26.36 -19.52
C ASN A 124 -7.26 25.44 -18.33
N ARG A 125 -6.79 24.20 -18.54
CA ARG A 125 -6.41 23.31 -17.43
C ARG A 125 -5.20 23.87 -16.70
N SER A 126 -5.26 23.92 -15.37
CA SER A 126 -4.10 24.15 -14.52
C SER A 126 -3.06 23.04 -14.72
N MET A 127 -1.82 23.28 -14.30
CA MET A 127 -0.77 22.25 -14.33
C MET A 127 -1.17 21.01 -13.52
N VAL A 128 -1.87 21.18 -12.41
CA VAL A 128 -2.39 20.09 -11.58
C VAL A 128 -3.41 19.27 -12.35
N GLU A 129 -4.43 19.91 -12.92
CA GLU A 129 -5.48 19.24 -13.71
C GLU A 129 -4.88 18.53 -14.93
N GLN A 130 -3.92 19.16 -15.61
CA GLN A 130 -3.22 18.53 -16.74
C GLN A 130 -2.54 17.23 -16.31
N LYS A 131 -1.73 17.27 -15.24
CA LYS A 131 -0.98 16.08 -14.78
C LYS A 131 -1.90 14.94 -14.34
N ILE A 132 -2.87 15.20 -13.47
CA ILE A 132 -3.77 14.15 -12.97
C ILE A 132 -4.71 13.63 -14.08
N GLY A 133 -5.18 14.51 -14.96
CA GLY A 133 -6.06 14.16 -16.06
C GLY A 133 -5.36 13.34 -17.15
N ASP A 134 -4.15 13.74 -17.55
CA ASP A 134 -3.38 13.04 -18.58
C ASP A 134 -2.84 11.69 -18.06
N TYR A 135 -2.48 11.60 -16.78
CA TYR A 135 -2.15 10.33 -16.13
C TYR A 135 -3.34 9.36 -16.13
N TYR A 136 -4.51 9.83 -15.66
CA TYR A 136 -5.74 9.04 -15.60
C TYR A 136 -6.19 8.60 -16.99
N ALA A 137 -6.21 9.50 -17.97
CA ALA A 137 -6.57 9.19 -19.35
C ALA A 137 -5.65 8.11 -19.96
N SER A 138 -4.32 8.21 -19.70
CA SER A 138 -3.36 7.20 -20.15
C SER A 138 -3.62 5.84 -19.53
N CYS A 139 -3.93 5.80 -18.23
CA CYS A 139 -4.29 4.57 -17.52
C CYS A 139 -5.60 3.97 -18.05
N MET A 140 -6.57 4.78 -18.42
CA MET A 140 -7.88 4.33 -18.94
C MET A 140 -7.82 3.82 -20.38
N ASP A 141 -6.80 4.18 -21.16
CA ASP A 141 -6.64 3.75 -22.55
C ASP A 141 -6.17 2.29 -22.66
N GLU A 142 -7.12 1.37 -22.42
CA GLU A 142 -6.85 -0.07 -22.50
C GLU A 142 -6.42 -0.49 -23.91
N ALA A 143 -6.98 0.14 -24.95
CA ALA A 143 -6.65 -0.22 -26.32
C ALA A 143 -5.18 0.10 -26.66
N ALA A 144 -4.67 1.25 -26.25
CA ALA A 144 -3.26 1.61 -26.43
C ALA A 144 -2.33 0.68 -25.63
N ILE A 145 -2.70 0.29 -24.38
CA ILE A 145 -1.92 -0.64 -23.57
C ILE A 145 -1.89 -2.04 -24.21
N GLU A 146 -3.02 -2.56 -24.66
CA GLU A 146 -3.08 -3.85 -25.37
C GLU A 146 -2.28 -3.83 -26.66
N HIS A 147 -2.35 -2.74 -27.44
CA HIS A 147 -1.60 -2.60 -28.67
C HIS A 147 -0.09 -2.57 -28.47
N LYS A 148 0.39 -1.90 -27.41
CA LYS A 148 1.83 -1.89 -27.04
C LYS A 148 2.31 -3.25 -26.54
N GLY A 149 1.44 -4.08 -26.00
CA GLY A 149 1.77 -5.42 -25.54
C GLY A 149 2.78 -5.43 -24.39
N ALA A 150 3.53 -6.54 -24.28
CA ALA A 150 4.64 -6.66 -23.33
C ALA A 150 5.93 -5.97 -23.80
N ASP A 151 5.98 -5.48 -25.04
CA ASP A 151 7.16 -4.83 -25.62
C ASP A 151 7.56 -3.54 -24.88
N VAL A 152 6.62 -2.95 -24.13
CA VAL A 152 6.91 -1.83 -23.23
C VAL A 152 7.94 -2.17 -22.14
N LEU A 153 8.12 -3.46 -21.80
CA LEU A 153 9.14 -3.93 -20.86
C LEU A 153 10.50 -4.20 -21.51
N LYS A 154 10.56 -4.20 -22.84
CA LYS A 154 11.76 -4.61 -23.56
C LYS A 154 13.02 -3.82 -23.17
N PRO A 155 12.98 -2.47 -23.01
CA PRO A 155 14.16 -1.73 -22.58
C PRO A 155 14.76 -2.26 -21.27
N GLU A 156 13.91 -2.50 -20.26
CA GLU A 156 14.33 -2.97 -18.95
C GLU A 156 14.77 -4.46 -18.98
N LEU A 157 14.07 -5.28 -19.74
CA LEU A 157 14.46 -6.68 -19.94
C LEU A 157 15.82 -6.80 -20.66
N ASP A 158 16.08 -5.93 -21.64
CA ASP A 158 17.36 -5.88 -22.36
C ASP A 158 18.50 -5.40 -21.44
N ARG A 159 18.26 -4.44 -20.53
CA ARG A 159 19.21 -4.02 -19.48
C ARG A 159 19.62 -5.19 -18.60
N ILE A 160 18.63 -5.90 -18.04
CA ILE A 160 18.88 -7.10 -17.21
C ILE A 160 19.65 -8.15 -18.03
N ALA A 161 19.28 -8.37 -19.29
CA ALA A 161 19.93 -9.35 -20.16
C ALA A 161 21.40 -8.99 -20.46
N ALA A 162 21.72 -7.69 -20.54
CA ALA A 162 23.05 -7.16 -20.86
C ALA A 162 24.08 -7.30 -19.72
N LEU A 163 23.66 -7.56 -18.48
CA LEU A 163 24.58 -7.75 -17.33
C LEU A 163 25.62 -8.83 -17.64
N LYS A 164 26.89 -8.56 -17.38
CA LYS A 164 28.02 -9.45 -17.68
C LYS A 164 28.69 -10.03 -16.43
N SER A 165 28.54 -9.36 -15.30
CA SER A 165 29.15 -9.77 -14.04
C SER A 165 28.30 -9.34 -12.84
N ASN A 166 28.58 -9.91 -11.67
CA ASN A 166 27.96 -9.49 -10.42
C ASN A 166 28.32 -8.06 -10.03
N ASP A 167 29.44 -7.52 -10.51
CA ASP A 167 29.85 -6.14 -10.25
C ASP A 167 28.87 -5.11 -10.85
N GLU A 168 28.15 -5.48 -11.92
CA GLU A 168 27.14 -4.65 -12.57
C GLU A 168 25.76 -4.72 -11.86
N LEU A 169 25.57 -5.69 -10.96
CA LEU A 169 24.29 -5.85 -10.23
C LEU A 169 23.95 -4.62 -9.39
N ALA A 170 24.92 -3.97 -8.81
CA ALA A 170 24.69 -2.83 -7.92
C ALA A 170 23.97 -1.67 -8.64
N GLU A 171 24.38 -1.36 -9.85
CA GLU A 171 23.77 -0.30 -10.67
C GLU A 171 22.40 -0.71 -11.21
N GLU A 172 22.24 -2.00 -11.59
CA GLU A 172 20.95 -2.51 -12.04
C GLU A 172 19.93 -2.59 -10.91
N ILE A 173 20.32 -3.03 -9.72
CA ILE A 173 19.44 -3.03 -8.53
C ILE A 173 19.06 -1.60 -8.13
N ALA A 174 19.99 -0.64 -8.21
CA ALA A 174 19.70 0.76 -7.96
C ALA A 174 18.63 1.28 -8.95
N HIS A 175 18.79 1.01 -10.24
CA HIS A 175 17.81 1.37 -11.27
C HIS A 175 16.42 0.74 -10.99
N LEU A 176 16.37 -0.55 -10.69
CA LEU A 176 15.11 -1.24 -10.34
C LEU A 176 14.47 -0.65 -9.08
N HIS A 177 15.26 -0.32 -8.05
CA HIS A 177 14.73 0.31 -6.82
C HIS A 177 14.18 1.71 -7.08
N LEU A 178 14.82 2.52 -7.93
CA LEU A 178 14.28 3.81 -8.34
C LEU A 178 12.93 3.67 -9.04
N MET A 179 12.71 2.61 -9.81
CA MET A 179 11.42 2.25 -10.42
C MET A 179 10.44 1.61 -9.43
N ASN A 180 10.78 1.55 -8.13
CA ASN A 180 10.01 0.86 -7.08
C ASN A 180 9.83 -0.65 -7.32
N VAL A 181 10.80 -1.29 -7.97
CA VAL A 181 10.87 -2.75 -8.12
C VAL A 181 11.65 -3.32 -6.95
N ASN A 182 10.96 -4.03 -6.05
CA ASN A 182 11.55 -4.62 -4.85
C ASN A 182 12.34 -5.90 -5.19
N ALA A 183 13.64 -5.76 -5.47
CA ALA A 183 14.54 -6.85 -5.81
C ALA A 183 15.68 -6.94 -4.79
N LEU A 184 16.03 -8.15 -4.35
CA LEU A 184 17.05 -8.51 -3.37
C LEU A 184 16.81 -7.93 -1.96
N PHE A 185 16.77 -6.61 -1.80
CA PHE A 185 16.56 -5.89 -0.54
C PHE A 185 15.74 -4.64 -0.78
N SER A 186 15.37 -3.91 0.27
CA SER A 186 14.78 -2.58 0.13
C SER A 186 15.74 -1.49 0.63
N TYR A 187 15.65 -0.30 0.03
CA TYR A 187 16.47 0.86 0.35
C TYR A 187 15.64 2.14 0.30
N GLY A 188 15.93 3.06 1.21
CA GLY A 188 15.25 4.34 1.24
C GLY A 188 15.81 5.27 2.32
N SER A 189 14.96 6.18 2.77
CA SER A 189 15.25 7.09 3.87
C SER A 189 14.22 6.93 4.97
N ASP A 190 14.63 7.03 6.21
CA ASP A 190 13.74 7.11 7.36
C ASP A 190 14.28 8.12 8.38
N GLN A 191 13.45 8.50 9.33
CA GLN A 191 13.87 9.29 10.48
C GLN A 191 14.77 8.43 11.38
N ASP A 192 15.89 8.99 11.84
CA ASP A 192 16.81 8.27 12.75
C ASP A 192 16.11 8.06 14.10
N PHE A 193 16.03 6.81 14.57
CA PHE A 193 15.33 6.46 15.81
C PHE A 193 16.02 7.05 17.08
N LYS A 194 17.30 7.37 17.01
CA LYS A 194 18.06 7.98 18.12
C LYS A 194 18.29 9.48 17.94
N ASP A 195 17.99 10.02 16.76
CA ASP A 195 18.00 11.45 16.47
C ASP A 195 16.76 11.84 15.66
N ALA A 196 15.67 12.08 16.36
CA ALA A 196 14.36 12.39 15.75
C ALA A 196 14.35 13.69 14.90
N THR A 197 15.47 14.41 14.81
CA THR A 197 15.61 15.62 14.00
C THR A 197 16.23 15.36 12.63
N SER A 198 16.82 14.19 12.41
CA SER A 198 17.61 13.85 11.23
C SER A 198 16.98 12.71 10.42
N VAL A 199 17.17 12.75 9.10
CA VAL A 199 16.83 11.66 8.18
C VAL A 199 18.09 10.86 7.87
N ILE A 200 17.99 9.53 8.01
CA ILE A 200 19.08 8.58 7.75
C ILE A 200 18.74 7.70 6.55
N ALA A 201 19.76 7.23 5.82
CA ALA A 201 19.59 6.14 4.87
C ALA A 201 19.25 4.84 5.59
N GLU A 202 18.40 4.02 5.01
CA GLU A 202 18.05 2.69 5.53
C GLU A 202 18.16 1.63 4.45
N ALA A 203 18.88 0.54 4.77
CA ALA A 203 18.89 -0.71 4.03
C ALA A 203 18.16 -1.77 4.84
N ASP A 204 17.16 -2.43 4.24
CA ASP A 204 16.27 -3.36 4.93
C ASP A 204 16.05 -4.65 4.14
N GLN A 205 15.51 -5.68 4.78
CA GLN A 205 15.10 -6.92 4.13
C GLN A 205 14.07 -6.66 3.02
N GLY A 206 14.15 -7.44 1.93
CA GLY A 206 13.27 -7.28 0.76
C GLY A 206 13.34 -8.47 -0.18
N GLY A 207 12.98 -8.25 -1.45
CA GLY A 207 13.17 -9.20 -2.54
C GLY A 207 12.24 -10.41 -2.52
N LEU A 208 11.08 -10.31 -1.87
CA LEU A 208 10.07 -11.36 -1.82
C LEU A 208 8.88 -11.02 -2.71
N GLY A 209 8.36 -12.00 -3.45
CA GLY A 209 7.13 -11.86 -4.22
C GLY A 209 5.88 -12.24 -3.43
N LEU A 210 5.98 -13.12 -2.41
CA LEU A 210 4.91 -13.33 -1.43
C LEU A 210 4.99 -12.28 -0.32
N PRO A 211 3.88 -11.95 0.39
CA PRO A 211 3.78 -10.78 1.26
C PRO A 211 4.82 -10.71 2.38
N GLU A 212 5.24 -11.83 2.91
CA GLU A 212 6.22 -11.86 4.01
C GLU A 212 6.84 -13.26 4.18
N ARG A 213 7.84 -13.33 5.03
CA ARG A 213 8.70 -14.48 5.34
C ARG A 213 7.94 -15.78 5.62
N ASP A 214 6.89 -15.75 6.41
CA ASP A 214 6.21 -16.97 6.88
C ASP A 214 5.51 -17.73 5.75
N TYR A 215 5.15 -17.05 4.67
CA TYR A 215 4.65 -17.71 3.46
C TYR A 215 5.65 -18.73 2.87
N TYR A 216 6.95 -18.47 3.06
CA TYR A 216 8.03 -19.34 2.56
C TYR A 216 8.44 -20.42 3.54
N THR A 217 8.35 -20.16 4.85
CA THR A 217 8.97 -20.99 5.89
C THR A 217 8.01 -21.92 6.61
N ARG A 218 6.71 -21.58 6.68
CA ARG A 218 5.70 -22.45 7.34
C ARG A 218 5.47 -23.74 6.56
N THR A 219 5.27 -24.85 7.31
CA THR A 219 5.16 -26.22 6.77
C THR A 219 3.74 -26.78 6.76
N ASP A 220 2.75 -26.03 7.25
CA ASP A 220 1.35 -26.45 7.19
C ASP A 220 0.84 -26.58 5.75
N ALA A 221 -0.18 -27.42 5.55
CA ALA A 221 -0.70 -27.77 4.24
C ALA A 221 -1.17 -26.54 3.42
N LYS A 222 -1.75 -25.53 4.08
CA LYS A 222 -2.22 -24.29 3.43
C LYS A 222 -1.05 -23.48 2.91
N SER A 223 0.02 -23.33 3.70
CA SER A 223 1.23 -22.61 3.30
C SER A 223 1.95 -23.33 2.14
N VAL A 224 2.06 -24.66 2.18
CA VAL A 224 2.61 -25.45 1.06
C VAL A 224 1.76 -25.28 -0.21
N GLN A 225 0.43 -25.33 -0.09
CA GLN A 225 -0.47 -25.11 -1.23
C GLN A 225 -0.30 -23.69 -1.82
N THR A 226 -0.14 -22.67 -0.97
CA THR A 226 0.07 -21.28 -1.39
C THR A 226 1.37 -21.15 -2.19
N ARG A 227 2.49 -21.73 -1.73
CA ARG A 227 3.74 -21.77 -2.49
C ARG A 227 3.62 -22.47 -3.83
N ASN A 228 2.91 -23.60 -3.89
CA ASN A 228 2.68 -24.31 -5.16
C ASN A 228 1.85 -23.47 -6.15
N ARG A 229 0.86 -22.73 -5.66
CA ARG A 229 0.08 -21.77 -6.48
C ARG A 229 0.94 -20.60 -6.94
N TYR A 230 1.82 -20.09 -6.07
CA TYR A 230 2.75 -19.03 -6.40
C TYR A 230 3.74 -19.45 -7.49
N ILE A 231 4.37 -20.62 -7.38
CA ILE A 231 5.24 -21.16 -8.45
C ILE A 231 4.49 -21.25 -9.79
N ARG A 232 3.22 -21.66 -9.77
CA ARG A 232 2.39 -21.68 -10.99
C ARG A 232 2.14 -20.30 -11.54
N HIS A 233 1.83 -19.34 -10.67
CA HIS A 233 1.67 -17.93 -11.04
C HIS A 233 2.92 -17.37 -11.71
N VAL A 234 4.09 -17.51 -11.09
CA VAL A 234 5.38 -17.11 -11.67
C VAL A 234 5.60 -17.78 -13.02
N THR A 235 5.33 -19.09 -13.13
CA THR A 235 5.42 -19.82 -14.41
C THR A 235 4.53 -19.19 -15.49
N ASN A 236 3.28 -18.86 -15.16
CA ASN A 236 2.34 -18.26 -16.10
C ASN A 236 2.81 -16.86 -16.54
N MET A 237 3.29 -16.04 -15.62
CA MET A 237 3.80 -14.71 -15.94
C MET A 237 5.04 -14.76 -16.85
N LEU A 238 5.97 -15.68 -16.61
CA LEU A 238 7.14 -15.88 -17.48
C LEU A 238 6.73 -16.41 -18.87
N ARG A 239 5.67 -17.24 -18.95
CA ARG A 239 5.11 -17.66 -20.24
C ARG A 239 4.48 -16.51 -21.02
N LEU A 240 3.83 -15.55 -20.34
CA LEU A 240 3.32 -14.35 -20.97
C LEU A 240 4.45 -13.45 -21.52
N LEU A 241 5.68 -13.58 -20.98
CA LEU A 241 6.89 -12.99 -21.54
C LEU A 241 7.51 -13.80 -22.71
N GLY A 242 6.86 -14.86 -23.17
CA GLY A 242 7.29 -15.67 -24.31
C GLY A 242 8.16 -16.88 -23.95
N GLU A 243 8.35 -17.22 -22.68
CA GLU A 243 9.09 -18.43 -22.32
C GLU A 243 8.31 -19.71 -22.64
N THR A 244 9.01 -20.78 -23.02
CA THR A 244 8.40 -22.11 -23.15
C THR A 244 7.94 -22.64 -21.80
N ALA A 245 6.89 -23.47 -21.76
CA ALA A 245 6.35 -23.97 -20.51
C ALA A 245 7.39 -24.73 -19.63
N PRO A 246 8.28 -25.59 -20.18
CA PRO A 246 9.34 -26.23 -19.39
C PRO A 246 10.35 -25.24 -18.81
N ALA A 247 10.79 -24.24 -19.59
CA ALA A 247 11.74 -23.22 -19.16
C ALA A 247 11.13 -22.36 -18.04
N ALA A 248 9.94 -21.81 -18.25
CA ALA A 248 9.23 -21.00 -17.26
C ALA A 248 9.02 -21.75 -15.94
N ALA A 249 8.65 -23.03 -15.99
CA ALA A 249 8.49 -23.85 -14.78
C ALA A 249 9.82 -24.13 -14.05
N ALA A 250 10.93 -24.28 -14.78
CA ALA A 250 12.26 -24.42 -14.19
C ALA A 250 12.70 -23.08 -13.54
N HIS A 251 12.49 -21.98 -14.22
CA HIS A 251 12.80 -20.62 -13.76
C HIS A 251 11.99 -20.25 -12.51
N ALA A 252 10.68 -20.54 -12.48
CA ALA A 252 9.84 -20.28 -11.31
C ALA A 252 10.33 -21.03 -10.05
N ARG A 253 10.86 -22.24 -10.20
CA ARG A 253 11.46 -22.97 -9.08
C ARG A 253 12.78 -22.33 -8.60
N LYS A 254 13.63 -21.83 -9.52
CA LYS A 254 14.84 -21.09 -9.16
C LYS A 254 14.52 -19.80 -8.41
N ILE A 255 13.52 -19.04 -8.86
CA ILE A 255 13.02 -17.83 -8.18
C ILE A 255 12.57 -18.19 -6.76
N MET A 256 11.73 -19.22 -6.60
CA MET A 256 11.27 -19.67 -5.27
C MET A 256 12.44 -20.05 -4.34
N LEU A 257 13.54 -20.64 -4.86
CA LEU A 257 14.72 -20.96 -4.05
C LEU A 257 15.41 -19.69 -3.54
N ILE A 258 15.61 -18.68 -4.40
CA ILE A 258 16.21 -17.39 -4.00
C ILE A 258 15.33 -16.71 -2.94
N GLU A 259 14.04 -16.52 -3.22
CA GLU A 259 13.11 -15.87 -2.29
C GLU A 259 13.00 -16.63 -0.96
N THR A 260 13.05 -17.97 -0.98
CA THR A 260 13.05 -18.77 0.26
C THR A 260 14.33 -18.54 1.06
N ALA A 261 15.48 -18.38 0.41
CA ALA A 261 16.75 -18.09 1.11
C ALA A 261 16.71 -16.70 1.75
N LEU A 262 16.24 -15.68 1.03
CA LEU A 262 16.04 -14.34 1.55
C LEU A 262 15.02 -14.33 2.70
N ALA A 263 13.89 -15.02 2.56
CA ALA A 263 12.88 -15.14 3.60
C ALA A 263 13.41 -15.78 4.90
N LYS A 264 14.27 -16.79 4.79
CA LYS A 264 14.89 -17.41 5.98
C LYS A 264 15.81 -16.47 6.74
N ALA A 265 16.46 -15.53 6.05
CA ALA A 265 17.31 -14.51 6.64
C ALA A 265 16.52 -13.30 7.17
N SER A 266 15.23 -13.18 6.82
CA SER A 266 14.35 -12.07 7.20
C SER A 266 13.79 -12.24 8.61
N LEU A 267 13.47 -11.14 9.29
CA LEU A 267 12.65 -11.10 10.49
C LEU A 267 11.17 -11.31 10.15
N THR A 268 10.39 -11.83 11.11
CA THR A 268 8.92 -11.88 11.01
C THR A 268 8.30 -10.50 11.15
N VAL A 269 7.06 -10.32 10.66
CA VAL A 269 6.29 -9.07 10.84
C VAL A 269 6.19 -8.69 12.32
N THR A 270 6.02 -9.66 13.22
CA THR A 270 5.92 -9.40 14.68
C THR A 270 7.25 -8.89 15.25
N GLN A 271 8.38 -9.51 14.89
CA GLN A 271 9.71 -9.06 15.36
C GLN A 271 10.02 -7.63 14.88
N ARG A 272 9.62 -7.27 13.67
CA ARG A 272 9.83 -5.94 13.11
C ARG A 272 9.02 -4.82 13.78
N ARG A 273 8.04 -5.14 14.63
CA ARG A 273 7.29 -4.15 15.42
C ARG A 273 8.12 -3.56 16.58
N ASP A 274 9.15 -4.25 17.01
CA ASP A 274 10.08 -3.75 18.01
C ASP A 274 11.15 -2.86 17.34
N PRO A 275 11.18 -1.55 17.62
CA PRO A 275 12.19 -0.64 17.06
C PRO A 275 13.63 -1.08 17.34
N ALA A 276 13.90 -1.72 18.49
CA ALA A 276 15.23 -2.21 18.82
C ALA A 276 15.69 -3.33 17.89
N SER A 277 14.74 -4.11 17.35
CA SER A 277 15.03 -5.22 16.42
C SER A 277 15.34 -4.76 15.00
N VAL A 278 15.04 -3.49 14.65
CA VAL A 278 15.20 -2.94 13.29
C VAL A 278 16.06 -1.67 13.23
N TYR A 279 16.71 -1.32 14.31
CA TYR A 279 17.61 -0.18 14.35
C TYR A 279 19.06 -0.57 14.64
N HIS A 280 19.88 -0.57 13.60
CA HIS A 280 21.31 -0.86 13.67
C HIS A 280 22.07 0.17 12.81
N LYS A 281 22.34 1.35 13.39
CA LYS A 281 23.12 2.39 12.70
C LYS A 281 24.58 1.96 12.64
N LEU A 282 25.03 1.62 11.44
CA LEU A 282 26.35 1.06 11.16
C LEU A 282 27.09 1.91 10.11
N PRO A 283 28.43 1.94 10.15
CA PRO A 283 29.24 2.45 9.05
C PRO A 283 28.93 1.72 7.73
N VAL A 284 29.02 2.42 6.59
CA VAL A 284 28.88 1.79 5.26
C VAL A 284 29.91 0.68 5.04
N SER A 285 31.11 0.80 5.65
CA SER A 285 32.13 -0.25 5.64
C SER A 285 31.67 -1.56 6.25
N ASP A 286 30.87 -1.50 7.30
CA ASP A 286 30.37 -2.70 7.99
C ASP A 286 29.32 -3.42 7.15
N LEU A 287 28.42 -2.66 6.50
CA LEU A 287 27.50 -3.23 5.51
C LEU A 287 28.25 -3.90 4.35
N THR A 288 29.30 -3.24 3.83
CA THR A 288 30.17 -3.82 2.80
C THR A 288 30.89 -5.09 3.28
N ALA A 289 31.27 -5.15 4.56
CA ALA A 289 31.89 -6.36 5.13
C ALA A 289 30.91 -7.51 5.32
N MET A 290 29.61 -7.23 5.53
CA MET A 290 28.55 -8.24 5.64
C MET A 290 28.20 -8.86 4.28
N ASP A 291 28.26 -8.06 3.21
CA ASP A 291 27.90 -8.46 1.85
C ASP A 291 28.95 -7.93 0.85
N PRO A 292 30.16 -8.50 0.85
CA PRO A 292 31.26 -8.03 -0.01
C PRO A 292 31.09 -8.35 -1.48
N THR A 293 30.19 -9.26 -1.85
CA THR A 293 29.86 -9.57 -3.25
C THR A 293 29.08 -8.43 -3.90
N PHE A 294 28.32 -7.66 -3.12
CA PHE A 294 27.54 -6.53 -3.62
C PHE A 294 28.32 -5.21 -3.52
N VAL A 295 28.47 -4.49 -4.62
CA VAL A 295 29.29 -3.28 -4.68
C VAL A 295 28.53 -2.05 -4.16
N TRP A 296 28.36 -1.93 -2.84
CA TRP A 296 27.55 -0.92 -2.15
C TRP A 296 27.85 0.52 -2.59
N ASN A 297 29.10 0.88 -2.79
CA ASN A 297 29.49 2.24 -3.23
C ASN A 297 28.98 2.57 -4.64
N ARG A 298 28.82 1.60 -5.54
CA ARG A 298 28.20 1.81 -6.86
C ARG A 298 26.70 1.98 -6.72
N TYR A 299 26.08 1.15 -5.89
CA TYR A 299 24.65 1.22 -5.59
C TYR A 299 24.26 2.60 -5.03
N LEU A 300 24.94 3.07 -3.98
CA LEU A 300 24.66 4.37 -3.34
C LEU A 300 24.83 5.54 -4.32
N ARG A 301 25.82 5.48 -5.22
CA ARG A 301 25.97 6.50 -6.28
C ARG A 301 24.86 6.42 -7.32
N ALA A 302 24.48 5.22 -7.74
CA ALA A 302 23.46 5.02 -8.77
C ALA A 302 22.05 5.37 -8.30
N THR A 303 21.79 5.37 -6.98
CA THR A 303 20.55 5.87 -6.36
C THR A 303 20.57 7.37 -6.07
N ASP A 304 21.64 8.11 -6.45
CA ASP A 304 21.85 9.52 -6.08
C ASP A 304 21.82 9.76 -4.55
N THR A 305 22.22 8.74 -3.76
CA THR A 305 22.32 8.88 -2.31
C THR A 305 23.37 9.93 -1.96
N PRO A 306 23.04 10.96 -1.16
CA PRO A 306 24.02 11.90 -0.63
C PRO A 306 25.17 11.16 0.08
N PRO A 307 26.39 11.71 0.13
CA PRO A 307 27.50 11.09 0.83
C PRO A 307 27.14 10.81 2.30
N VAL A 308 27.14 9.53 2.69
CA VAL A 308 26.84 9.08 4.05
C VAL A 308 28.01 8.26 4.60
N GLN A 309 28.34 8.44 5.88
CA GLN A 309 29.31 7.62 6.58
C GLN A 309 28.67 6.39 7.22
N SER A 310 27.41 6.52 7.64
CA SER A 310 26.62 5.47 8.28
C SER A 310 25.17 5.48 7.78
N LEU A 311 24.52 4.33 7.90
CA LEU A 311 23.11 4.12 7.57
C LEU A 311 22.48 3.17 8.61
N ASN A 312 21.15 3.13 8.65
CA ASN A 312 20.47 2.05 9.38
C ASN A 312 20.48 0.77 8.52
N VAL A 313 21.12 -0.28 9.00
CA VAL A 313 21.02 -1.64 8.45
C VAL A 313 19.97 -2.35 9.28
N ALA A 314 18.69 -2.29 8.83
CA ALA A 314 17.56 -2.71 9.66
C ALA A 314 17.67 -4.17 10.14
N VAL A 315 18.18 -5.07 9.30
CA VAL A 315 18.34 -6.49 9.62
C VAL A 315 19.74 -6.97 9.18
N PRO A 316 20.81 -6.81 10.01
CA PRO A 316 22.18 -7.20 9.62
C PRO A 316 22.32 -8.65 9.17
N ASP A 317 21.62 -9.58 9.82
CA ASP A 317 21.69 -11.00 9.45
C ASP A 317 21.05 -11.29 8.08
N PHE A 318 20.11 -10.45 7.63
CA PHE A 318 19.57 -10.53 6.28
C PHE A 318 20.66 -10.27 5.22
N PHE A 319 21.51 -9.28 5.42
CA PHE A 319 22.59 -8.95 4.47
C PHE A 319 23.67 -10.03 4.42
N LYS A 320 23.98 -10.71 5.53
CA LYS A 320 24.81 -11.92 5.52
C LYS A 320 24.15 -13.08 4.75
N GLY A 321 22.82 -13.18 4.85
CA GLY A 321 22.02 -14.14 4.07
C GLY A 321 22.01 -13.79 2.58
N LEU A 322 21.89 -12.51 2.23
CA LEU A 322 21.96 -12.00 0.85
C LEU A 322 23.33 -12.32 0.22
N GLU A 323 24.42 -12.08 0.92
CA GLU A 323 25.77 -12.46 0.51
C GLU A 323 25.87 -13.96 0.18
N THR A 324 25.25 -14.81 1.01
CA THR A 324 25.19 -16.24 0.76
C THR A 324 24.44 -16.57 -0.54
N VAL A 325 23.33 -15.90 -0.79
CA VAL A 325 22.55 -16.04 -2.03
C VAL A 325 23.39 -15.61 -3.24
N LEU A 326 24.03 -14.45 -3.18
CA LEU A 326 24.83 -13.91 -4.30
C LEU A 326 26.04 -14.78 -4.63
N LYS A 327 26.64 -15.44 -3.64
CA LYS A 327 27.72 -16.42 -3.85
C LYS A 327 27.26 -17.76 -4.43
N GLN A 328 26.06 -18.21 -4.07
CA GLN A 328 25.56 -19.51 -4.47
C GLN A 328 24.86 -19.52 -5.83
N GLN A 329 24.33 -18.37 -6.25
CA GLN A 329 23.60 -18.28 -7.51
C GLN A 329 24.47 -17.73 -8.64
N ASP A 330 24.38 -18.35 -9.80
CA ASP A 330 25.00 -17.84 -11.01
C ASP A 330 24.26 -16.60 -11.55
N LEU A 331 24.97 -15.75 -12.27
CA LEU A 331 24.39 -14.54 -12.87
C LEU A 331 23.15 -14.80 -13.75
N PRO A 332 23.11 -15.86 -14.59
CA PRO A 332 21.90 -16.21 -15.33
C PRO A 332 20.68 -16.45 -14.42
N THR A 333 20.86 -17.07 -13.27
CA THR A 333 19.78 -17.31 -12.29
C THR A 333 19.33 -16.01 -11.63
N ILE A 334 20.26 -15.11 -11.28
CA ILE A 334 19.93 -13.78 -10.77
C ILE A 334 19.15 -12.96 -11.83
N LYS A 335 19.55 -12.98 -13.10
CA LYS A 335 18.80 -12.30 -14.18
C LYS A 335 17.35 -12.80 -14.30
N ILE A 336 17.12 -14.09 -14.15
CA ILE A 336 15.75 -14.67 -14.15
C ILE A 336 14.93 -14.11 -12.98
N TYR A 337 15.53 -14.02 -11.80
CA TYR A 337 14.90 -13.45 -10.60
C TYR A 337 14.58 -11.96 -10.80
N LEU A 338 15.50 -11.15 -11.34
CA LEU A 338 15.26 -9.73 -11.62
C LEU A 338 14.14 -9.52 -12.64
N ARG A 339 14.11 -10.31 -13.72
CA ARG A 339 13.03 -10.27 -14.72
C ARG A 339 11.67 -10.56 -14.09
N TRP A 340 11.61 -11.51 -13.16
CA TRP A 340 10.38 -11.81 -12.43
C TRP A 340 9.93 -10.61 -11.57
N HIS A 341 10.82 -10.03 -10.78
CA HIS A 341 10.48 -8.90 -9.92
C HIS A 341 10.05 -7.65 -10.72
N LEU A 342 10.69 -7.40 -11.86
CA LEU A 342 10.27 -6.34 -12.80
C LEU A 342 8.82 -6.56 -13.27
N VAL A 343 8.50 -7.74 -13.79
CA VAL A 343 7.15 -8.06 -14.28
C VAL A 343 6.14 -8.03 -13.16
N HIS A 344 6.48 -8.57 -12.00
CA HIS A 344 5.63 -8.56 -10.82
C HIS A 344 5.25 -7.14 -10.40
N ALA A 345 6.22 -6.24 -10.30
CA ALA A 345 5.99 -4.84 -9.91
C ALA A 345 5.09 -4.08 -10.90
N LEU A 346 5.23 -4.37 -12.20
CA LEU A 346 4.54 -3.67 -13.27
C LEU A 346 3.26 -4.38 -13.77
N ALA A 347 2.93 -5.56 -13.24
CA ALA A 347 1.83 -6.39 -13.70
C ALA A 347 0.48 -5.66 -13.79
N GLY A 348 0.21 -4.72 -12.88
CA GLY A 348 -1.04 -3.98 -12.79
C GLY A 348 -1.31 -3.02 -13.94
N ILE A 349 -0.27 -2.62 -14.69
CA ILE A 349 -0.31 -1.64 -15.79
C ILE A 349 0.05 -2.26 -17.16
N LEU A 350 0.35 -3.56 -17.18
CA LEU A 350 0.56 -4.35 -18.38
C LEU A 350 -0.77 -4.75 -19.06
N PRO A 351 -0.74 -5.36 -20.27
CA PRO A 351 -1.92 -5.90 -20.92
C PRO A 351 -2.75 -6.83 -20.05
N LYS A 352 -4.02 -6.95 -20.39
CA LYS A 352 -5.05 -7.69 -19.64
C LYS A 352 -4.64 -9.11 -19.24
N ALA A 353 -3.85 -9.81 -20.06
CA ALA A 353 -3.37 -11.14 -19.74
C ALA A 353 -2.52 -11.15 -18.45
N PHE A 354 -1.60 -10.19 -18.28
CA PHE A 354 -0.78 -10.04 -17.08
C PHE A 354 -1.61 -9.59 -15.87
N VAL A 355 -2.48 -8.61 -16.06
CA VAL A 355 -3.39 -8.12 -15.00
C VAL A 355 -4.27 -9.24 -14.47
N ASN A 356 -4.84 -10.07 -15.35
CA ASN A 356 -5.72 -11.17 -14.95
C ASN A 356 -4.95 -12.28 -14.22
N GLU A 357 -3.76 -12.65 -14.69
CA GLU A 357 -2.93 -13.66 -14.02
C GLU A 357 -2.49 -13.16 -12.63
N ASN A 358 -2.08 -11.89 -12.54
CA ASN A 358 -1.73 -11.27 -11.27
C ASN A 358 -2.93 -11.25 -10.30
N PHE A 359 -4.11 -10.91 -10.79
CA PHE A 359 -5.35 -10.93 -10.00
C PHE A 359 -5.74 -12.35 -9.59
N ASP A 360 -5.62 -13.34 -10.48
CA ASP A 360 -5.98 -14.73 -10.13
C ASP A 360 -5.17 -15.23 -8.94
N PHE A 361 -3.91 -14.85 -8.83
CA PHE A 361 -3.10 -15.25 -7.68
C PHE A 361 -3.31 -14.30 -6.48
N TYR A 362 -2.96 -13.02 -6.57
CA TYR A 362 -2.95 -12.12 -5.41
C TYR A 362 -4.35 -11.69 -4.97
N GLY A 363 -5.23 -11.37 -5.90
CA GLY A 363 -6.61 -10.98 -5.59
C GLY A 363 -7.47 -12.17 -5.19
N LYS A 364 -7.51 -13.20 -6.05
CA LYS A 364 -8.49 -14.28 -5.90
C LYS A 364 -8.01 -15.38 -4.94
N LYS A 365 -6.77 -15.89 -5.11
CA LYS A 365 -6.30 -17.03 -4.31
C LYS A 365 -5.73 -16.61 -2.96
N LEU A 366 -5.06 -15.46 -2.89
CA LEU A 366 -4.41 -14.99 -1.67
C LEU A 366 -5.35 -14.13 -0.82
N SER A 367 -6.04 -13.15 -1.41
CA SER A 367 -6.89 -12.19 -0.71
C SER A 367 -8.38 -12.54 -0.69
N GLY A 368 -8.84 -13.52 -1.49
CA GLY A 368 -10.23 -14.01 -1.47
C GLY A 368 -11.24 -13.16 -2.26
N GLN A 369 -10.78 -12.19 -3.05
CA GLN A 369 -11.64 -11.44 -3.98
C GLN A 369 -12.20 -12.38 -5.06
N LYS A 370 -13.43 -12.11 -5.52
CA LYS A 370 -14.08 -12.93 -6.56
C LYS A 370 -13.86 -12.34 -7.95
N GLU A 371 -13.81 -11.02 -8.07
CA GLU A 371 -13.70 -10.28 -9.32
C GLU A 371 -12.61 -9.21 -9.26
N LEU A 372 -12.00 -8.94 -10.41
CA LEU A 372 -11.06 -7.84 -10.56
C LEU A 372 -11.81 -6.50 -10.47
N ARG A 373 -11.28 -5.56 -9.70
CA ARG A 373 -11.83 -4.19 -9.64
C ARG A 373 -11.91 -3.59 -11.03
N ALA A 374 -13.01 -2.87 -11.29
CA ALA A 374 -13.20 -2.12 -12.53
C ALA A 374 -11.98 -1.24 -12.85
N ARG A 375 -11.67 -1.07 -14.15
CA ARG A 375 -10.47 -0.34 -14.58
C ARG A 375 -10.41 1.07 -14.00
N TRP A 376 -11.53 1.80 -14.03
CA TRP A 376 -11.55 3.15 -13.47
C TRP A 376 -11.15 3.20 -11.98
N LYS A 377 -11.58 2.21 -11.15
CA LYS A 377 -11.17 2.12 -9.74
C LYS A 377 -9.66 1.93 -9.60
N ARG A 378 -9.06 1.10 -10.46
CA ARG A 378 -7.62 0.86 -10.48
C ARG A 378 -6.85 2.10 -10.95
N CYS A 379 -7.37 2.82 -11.95
CA CYS A 379 -6.74 4.05 -12.45
C CYS A 379 -6.87 5.21 -11.47
N VAL A 380 -8.01 5.36 -10.77
CA VAL A 380 -8.14 6.30 -9.63
C VAL A 380 -7.09 6.01 -8.57
N GLN A 381 -6.96 4.75 -8.16
CA GLN A 381 -5.96 4.34 -7.16
C GLN A 381 -4.53 4.62 -7.63
N SER A 382 -4.21 4.29 -8.88
CA SER A 382 -2.88 4.54 -9.45
C SER A 382 -2.56 6.04 -9.53
N THR A 383 -3.54 6.89 -9.87
CA THR A 383 -3.36 8.35 -9.90
C THR A 383 -3.15 8.90 -8.48
N ASP A 384 -3.91 8.43 -7.49
CA ASP A 384 -3.74 8.83 -6.09
C ASP A 384 -2.38 8.40 -5.53
N GLN A 385 -1.86 7.23 -5.92
CA GLN A 385 -0.53 6.77 -5.51
C GLN A 385 0.61 7.62 -6.07
N ASN A 386 0.51 8.08 -7.32
CA ASN A 386 1.59 8.80 -8.00
C ASN A 386 1.46 10.33 -7.92
N LEU A 387 0.23 10.85 -7.82
CA LEU A 387 -0.11 12.28 -7.84
C LEU A 387 -1.06 12.66 -6.70
N GLY A 388 -0.98 11.94 -5.57
CA GLY A 388 -1.99 11.99 -4.53
C GLY A 388 -2.20 13.34 -3.87
N GLU A 389 -1.15 14.13 -3.63
CA GLU A 389 -1.35 15.48 -3.11
C GLU A 389 -1.85 16.45 -4.20
N ALA A 390 -1.47 16.26 -5.47
CA ALA A 390 -2.03 17.04 -6.58
C ALA A 390 -3.54 16.78 -6.73
N LEU A 391 -3.95 15.51 -6.71
CA LEU A 391 -5.36 15.11 -6.72
C LEU A 391 -6.07 15.56 -5.44
N GLY A 392 -5.37 15.49 -4.31
CA GLY A 392 -5.83 15.88 -2.99
C GLY A 392 -6.22 17.35 -2.88
N GLN A 393 -5.53 18.26 -3.58
CA GLN A 393 -5.89 19.69 -3.61
C GLN A 393 -7.34 19.89 -4.05
N ILE A 394 -7.70 19.32 -5.21
CA ILE A 394 -9.05 19.46 -5.77
C ILE A 394 -10.08 18.69 -4.91
N TYR A 395 -9.67 17.56 -4.34
CA TYR A 395 -10.54 16.77 -3.48
C TYR A 395 -10.95 17.53 -2.22
N VAL A 396 -10.00 18.16 -1.51
CA VAL A 396 -10.29 18.86 -0.24
C VAL A 396 -11.09 20.14 -0.44
N GLU A 397 -10.85 20.88 -1.53
CA GLU A 397 -11.66 22.05 -1.91
C GLU A 397 -13.14 21.66 -2.09
N ARG A 398 -13.39 20.49 -2.62
CA ARG A 398 -14.74 19.99 -2.90
C ARG A 398 -15.45 19.37 -1.69
N THR A 399 -14.70 18.80 -0.73
CA THR A 399 -15.29 17.89 0.28
C THR A 399 -15.12 18.32 1.72
N PHE A 400 -14.10 19.09 2.06
CA PHE A 400 -13.75 19.32 3.46
C PHE A 400 -13.61 20.80 3.83
N GLY A 401 -12.80 21.54 3.10
CA GLY A 401 -12.60 22.97 3.30
C GLY A 401 -11.90 23.35 4.63
N ALA A 402 -11.79 24.67 4.86
CA ALA A 402 -11.11 25.20 6.05
C ALA A 402 -11.96 25.06 7.33
N GLU A 403 -13.29 25.13 7.22
CA GLU A 403 -14.21 24.99 8.35
C GLU A 403 -14.12 23.61 8.98
N GLY A 404 -14.13 22.53 8.14
CA GLY A 404 -13.93 21.16 8.60
C GLY A 404 -12.63 20.97 9.36
N LYS A 405 -11.53 21.52 8.83
CA LYS A 405 -10.22 21.50 9.48
C LYS A 405 -10.26 22.15 10.87
N ALA A 406 -10.84 23.35 10.97
CA ALA A 406 -10.89 24.09 12.24
C ALA A 406 -11.74 23.38 13.30
N ARG A 407 -12.94 22.89 12.93
CA ARG A 407 -13.84 22.21 13.86
C ARG A 407 -13.28 20.87 14.34
N THR A 408 -12.69 20.08 13.43
CA THR A 408 -12.03 18.82 13.81
C THR A 408 -10.83 19.08 14.73
N LEU A 409 -10.03 20.13 14.47
CA LEU A 409 -8.91 20.49 15.34
C LEU A 409 -9.40 20.85 16.77
N GLN A 410 -10.55 21.53 16.89
CA GLN A 410 -11.12 21.80 18.22
C GLN A 410 -11.51 20.49 18.92
N MET A 411 -12.16 19.56 18.22
CA MET A 411 -12.52 18.25 18.77
C MET A 411 -11.30 17.45 19.25
N VAL A 412 -10.18 17.49 18.49
CA VAL A 412 -8.92 16.88 18.92
C VAL A 412 -8.43 17.46 20.24
N LYS A 413 -8.43 18.80 20.39
CA LYS A 413 -8.01 19.47 21.63
C LYS A 413 -8.86 19.11 22.83
N ASP A 414 -10.17 18.94 22.64
CA ASP A 414 -11.09 18.58 23.71
C ASP A 414 -10.83 17.11 24.16
N ILE A 415 -10.51 16.21 23.22
CA ILE A 415 -10.15 14.83 23.50
C ILE A 415 -8.78 14.73 24.19
N GLU A 416 -7.78 15.55 23.75
CA GLU A 416 -6.48 15.67 24.44
C GLU A 416 -6.65 16.14 25.89
N ALA A 417 -7.53 17.12 26.14
CA ALA A 417 -7.81 17.60 27.48
C ALA A 417 -8.46 16.52 28.35
N SER A 418 -9.38 15.71 27.79
CA SER A 418 -9.99 14.57 28.47
C SER A 418 -8.95 13.49 28.79
N MET A 419 -8.11 13.12 27.81
CA MET A 419 -7.01 12.15 28.00
C MET A 419 -6.03 12.60 29.08
N ALA A 420 -5.69 13.90 29.12
CA ALA A 420 -4.84 14.46 30.18
C ALA A 420 -5.46 14.29 31.57
N GLN A 421 -6.78 14.40 31.70
CA GLN A 421 -7.48 14.16 32.97
C GLN A 421 -7.49 12.66 33.33
N ASP A 422 -7.68 11.78 32.34
CA ASP A 422 -7.63 10.34 32.55
C ASP A 422 -6.26 9.88 33.02
N ILE A 423 -5.18 10.35 32.37
CA ILE A 423 -3.79 10.05 32.78
C ILE A 423 -3.54 10.40 34.25
N LYS A 424 -4.02 11.57 34.72
CA LYS A 424 -3.88 11.98 36.13
C LYS A 424 -4.57 11.00 37.10
N ASN A 425 -5.66 10.39 36.70
CA ASN A 425 -6.50 9.53 37.51
C ASN A 425 -6.11 8.04 37.45
N LEU A 426 -5.20 7.62 36.54
CA LEU A 426 -4.80 6.23 36.39
C LEU A 426 -4.11 5.71 37.67
N SER A 427 -4.64 4.64 38.26
CA SER A 427 -4.14 4.05 39.50
C SER A 427 -2.87 3.19 39.32
N TRP A 428 -2.62 2.69 38.08
CA TRP A 428 -1.51 1.80 37.78
C TRP A 428 -0.23 2.55 37.34
N MET A 429 -0.30 3.83 37.04
CA MET A 429 0.86 4.66 36.73
C MET A 429 1.42 5.32 37.98
N THR A 430 2.75 5.37 38.11
CA THR A 430 3.42 6.21 39.10
C THR A 430 3.30 7.70 38.74
N ASP A 431 3.44 8.60 39.74
CA ASP A 431 3.36 10.05 39.47
C ASP A 431 4.43 10.52 38.48
N ALA A 432 5.64 9.96 38.56
CA ALA A 432 6.71 10.23 37.61
C ALA A 432 6.35 9.81 36.17
N THR A 433 5.70 8.65 36.00
CA THR A 433 5.24 8.17 34.69
C THR A 433 4.09 9.02 34.17
N LYS A 434 3.13 9.41 35.01
CA LYS A 434 2.05 10.35 34.66
C LYS A 434 2.60 11.67 34.14
N GLN A 435 3.60 12.24 34.83
CA GLN A 435 4.25 13.47 34.40
C GLN A 435 4.83 13.34 32.99
N LYS A 436 5.55 12.24 32.71
CA LYS A 436 6.11 11.97 31.39
C LYS A 436 5.04 11.74 30.30
N ALA A 437 3.96 11.05 30.63
CA ALA A 437 2.84 10.85 29.73
C ALA A 437 2.16 12.20 29.38
N LEU A 438 1.96 13.08 30.35
CA LEU A 438 1.41 14.43 30.14
C LEU A 438 2.36 15.32 29.30
N GLU A 439 3.67 15.26 29.56
CA GLU A 439 4.67 15.95 28.72
C GLU A 439 4.58 15.48 27.27
N LYS A 440 4.51 14.17 27.05
CA LYS A 440 4.37 13.58 25.71
C LYS A 440 3.07 14.00 25.02
N LEU A 441 1.93 13.89 25.71
CA LEU A 441 0.63 14.32 25.19
C LEU A 441 0.64 15.80 24.79
N HIS A 442 1.23 16.66 25.62
CA HIS A 442 1.31 18.10 25.33
C HIS A 442 2.14 18.44 24.08
N THR A 443 3.04 17.55 23.67
CA THR A 443 3.91 17.71 22.49
C THR A 443 3.40 17.00 21.24
N VAL A 444 2.23 16.36 21.29
CA VAL A 444 1.61 15.76 20.11
C VAL A 444 1.27 16.85 19.09
N ALA A 445 1.70 16.65 17.86
CA ALA A 445 1.31 17.52 16.75
C ALA A 445 0.07 16.97 16.03
N ASN A 446 -0.87 17.88 15.71
CA ASN A 446 -2.16 17.51 15.13
C ASN A 446 -2.21 17.88 13.64
N LYS A 447 -2.17 16.91 12.76
CA LYS A 447 -2.28 17.06 11.31
C LYS A 447 -3.69 16.70 10.85
N ILE A 448 -4.48 17.71 10.48
CA ILE A 448 -5.92 17.56 10.19
C ILE A 448 -6.23 17.94 8.75
N GLY A 449 -6.85 17.01 8.01
CA GLY A 449 -7.42 17.19 6.69
C GLY A 449 -6.40 17.07 5.56
N TYR A 450 -5.46 17.98 5.52
CA TYR A 450 -4.51 18.11 4.41
C TYR A 450 -3.25 18.90 4.83
N PRO A 451 -2.11 18.73 4.10
CA PRO A 451 -0.86 19.43 4.41
C PRO A 451 -0.99 20.94 4.21
N ASP A 452 -0.28 21.71 5.04
CA ASP A 452 -0.23 23.18 4.91
C ASP A 452 0.60 23.61 3.68
N ARG A 453 1.49 22.77 3.22
CA ARG A 453 2.30 22.94 2.01
C ARG A 453 2.18 21.71 1.12
N TRP A 454 1.65 21.91 -0.07
CA TRP A 454 1.48 20.86 -1.06
C TRP A 454 2.82 20.44 -1.67
N ARG A 455 2.91 19.16 -2.04
CA ARG A 455 4.05 18.59 -2.75
C ARG A 455 4.18 19.24 -4.14
N ASP A 456 5.40 19.64 -4.48
CA ASP A 456 5.71 20.14 -5.81
C ASP A 456 5.94 18.97 -6.78
N TYR A 457 5.07 18.86 -7.76
CA TYR A 457 5.16 17.88 -8.86
C TYR A 457 5.70 18.47 -10.16
N SER A 458 6.29 19.67 -10.16
CA SER A 458 6.80 20.34 -11.37
C SER A 458 7.78 19.46 -12.14
N LYS A 459 8.65 18.73 -11.44
CA LYS A 459 9.65 17.82 -12.00
C LYS A 459 9.12 16.45 -12.43
N TYR A 460 7.88 16.11 -12.06
CA TYR A 460 7.26 14.86 -12.50
C TYR A 460 6.61 15.06 -13.87
N GLU A 461 7.23 14.57 -14.92
CA GLU A 461 6.69 14.63 -16.27
C GLU A 461 5.59 13.59 -16.49
N VAL A 462 4.41 14.03 -16.91
CA VAL A 462 3.29 13.17 -17.30
C VAL A 462 3.02 13.35 -18.79
N VAL A 463 3.07 12.25 -19.53
CA VAL A 463 2.85 12.22 -20.99
C VAL A 463 1.55 11.48 -21.28
N ARG A 464 0.60 12.16 -21.92
CA ARG A 464 -0.68 11.55 -22.31
C ARG A 464 -0.46 10.39 -23.29
N GLY A 465 -1.13 9.25 -23.08
CA GLY A 465 -0.99 8.03 -23.87
C GLY A 465 0.21 7.14 -23.50
N ASP A 466 1.00 7.52 -22.48
CA ASP A 466 2.13 6.74 -22.00
C ASP A 466 1.93 6.21 -20.58
N ALA A 467 1.00 5.26 -20.42
CA ALA A 467 0.62 4.71 -19.12
C ALA A 467 1.82 4.12 -18.35
N MET A 468 2.66 3.29 -19.02
CA MET A 468 3.83 2.65 -18.41
C MET A 468 4.89 3.67 -18.04
N GLY A 469 5.27 4.57 -18.97
CA GLY A 469 6.27 5.59 -18.71
C GLY A 469 5.84 6.55 -17.59
N ASN A 470 4.56 6.93 -17.53
CA ASN A 470 4.05 7.75 -16.44
C ASN A 470 4.18 7.05 -15.08
N PHE A 471 3.86 5.78 -15.01
CA PHE A 471 4.01 5.01 -13.76
C PHE A 471 5.47 4.92 -13.31
N ILE A 472 6.39 4.61 -14.23
CA ILE A 472 7.83 4.52 -13.94
C ILE A 472 8.37 5.89 -13.49
N ARG A 473 8.12 6.96 -14.25
CA ARG A 473 8.56 8.32 -13.89
C ARG A 473 7.99 8.79 -12.54
N GLY A 474 6.76 8.35 -12.19
CA GLY A 474 6.19 8.61 -10.87
C GLY A 474 6.93 7.90 -9.74
N ALA A 475 7.30 6.64 -9.95
CA ALA A 475 8.11 5.87 -9.02
C ALA A 475 9.51 6.49 -8.86
N GLU A 476 10.18 6.84 -9.94
CA GLU A 476 11.50 7.50 -9.94
C GLU A 476 11.44 8.86 -9.24
N PHE A 477 10.43 9.68 -9.55
CA PHE A 477 10.21 10.97 -8.87
C PHE A 477 10.12 10.80 -7.36
N GLU A 478 9.33 9.85 -6.88
CA GLU A 478 9.17 9.60 -5.45
C GLU A 478 10.45 9.01 -4.83
N SER A 479 11.10 8.07 -5.48
CA SER A 479 12.36 7.46 -5.01
C SER A 479 13.47 8.50 -4.86
N HIS A 480 13.69 9.33 -5.88
CA HIS A 480 14.66 10.44 -5.79
C HIS A 480 14.30 11.45 -4.72
N ARG A 481 13.00 11.77 -4.54
CA ARG A 481 12.53 12.66 -3.49
C ARG A 481 12.83 12.09 -2.09
N GLN A 482 12.64 10.79 -1.89
CA GLN A 482 12.94 10.13 -0.61
C GLN A 482 14.45 10.10 -0.36
N VAL A 483 15.24 9.65 -1.32
CA VAL A 483 16.71 9.59 -1.18
C VAL A 483 17.31 10.98 -0.91
N ALA A 484 16.78 12.02 -1.58
CA ALA A 484 17.25 13.39 -1.40
C ALA A 484 17.02 13.98 0.02
N LYS A 485 16.27 13.31 0.89
CA LYS A 485 16.10 13.71 2.30
C LYS A 485 17.25 13.25 3.20
N ILE A 486 18.00 12.24 2.79
CA ILE A 486 19.08 11.65 3.60
C ILE A 486 20.07 12.74 4.00
N GLY A 487 20.41 12.79 5.30
CA GLY A 487 21.28 13.79 5.88
C GLY A 487 20.66 15.16 6.11
N LYS A 488 19.37 15.34 5.81
CA LYS A 488 18.64 16.59 6.05
C LYS A 488 17.79 16.52 7.32
N PRO A 489 17.39 17.67 7.87
CA PRO A 489 16.40 17.72 8.94
C PRO A 489 15.07 17.07 8.52
N VAL A 490 14.38 16.46 9.48
CA VAL A 490 13.05 15.88 9.28
C VAL A 490 12.05 16.98 8.93
N ASP A 491 11.31 16.84 7.83
CA ASP A 491 10.17 17.70 7.51
C ASP A 491 8.94 17.25 8.32
N ARG A 492 8.69 17.94 9.44
CA ARG A 492 7.55 17.64 10.31
C ARG A 492 6.18 17.94 9.65
N GLY A 493 6.16 18.68 8.55
CA GLY A 493 4.94 18.97 7.77
C GLY A 493 4.57 17.84 6.79
N GLU A 494 5.43 16.84 6.58
CA GLU A 494 5.18 15.77 5.61
C GLU A 494 4.12 14.78 6.09
N TRP A 495 3.26 14.36 5.16
CA TRP A 495 2.20 13.39 5.40
C TRP A 495 2.56 12.01 4.84
N GLY A 496 2.19 10.95 5.57
CA GLY A 496 2.34 9.56 5.11
C GLY A 496 1.17 9.04 4.27
N MET A 497 0.04 9.77 4.26
CA MET A 497 -1.17 9.43 3.51
C MET A 497 -1.63 10.62 2.68
N THR A 498 -2.32 10.35 1.57
CA THR A 498 -2.90 11.37 0.71
C THR A 498 -4.23 11.87 1.29
N PRO A 499 -4.66 13.10 1.00
CA PRO A 499 -5.89 13.65 1.56
C PRO A 499 -7.17 12.84 1.31
N PRO A 500 -7.38 12.12 0.19
CA PRO A 500 -8.56 11.29 -0.01
C PRO A 500 -8.59 9.98 0.78
N THR A 501 -7.49 9.62 1.46
CA THR A 501 -7.36 8.34 2.18
C THR A 501 -8.37 8.23 3.32
N VAL A 502 -9.11 7.11 3.35
CA VAL A 502 -10.01 6.76 4.47
C VAL A 502 -9.22 5.97 5.49
N ASN A 503 -8.46 6.65 6.30
CA ASN A 503 -7.68 6.13 7.42
C ASN A 503 -7.12 7.27 8.26
N ALA A 504 -6.52 6.94 9.42
CA ALA A 504 -5.75 7.83 10.27
C ALA A 504 -4.48 7.11 10.74
N TYR A 505 -3.55 7.80 11.36
CA TYR A 505 -2.37 7.17 11.96
C TYR A 505 -1.69 8.05 12.99
N TYR A 506 -1.08 7.43 13.99
CA TYR A 506 -0.09 8.01 14.87
C TYR A 506 1.32 7.71 14.35
N ASN A 507 2.20 8.70 14.32
CA ASN A 507 3.61 8.52 13.98
C ASN A 507 4.47 8.67 15.26
N PRO A 508 5.03 7.60 15.81
CA PRO A 508 5.78 7.65 17.06
C PRO A 508 7.10 8.43 16.96
N GLN A 509 7.73 8.47 15.79
CA GLN A 509 8.99 9.19 15.58
C GLN A 509 8.77 10.71 15.53
N MET A 510 7.63 11.16 15.00
CA MET A 510 7.26 12.58 14.95
C MET A 510 6.41 13.01 16.15
N ASN A 511 5.85 12.06 16.91
CA ASN A 511 4.84 12.29 17.93
C ASN A 511 3.68 13.12 17.37
N ASP A 512 3.08 12.65 16.30
CA ASP A 512 1.94 13.33 15.66
C ASP A 512 0.80 12.35 15.33
N ILE A 513 -0.44 12.86 15.34
CA ILE A 513 -1.63 12.20 14.83
C ILE A 513 -2.02 12.83 13.50
N ASN A 514 -2.46 12.00 12.57
CA ASN A 514 -2.69 12.39 11.18
C ASN A 514 -4.08 11.91 10.71
N PHE A 515 -4.94 12.84 10.34
CA PHE A 515 -6.32 12.60 9.90
C PHE A 515 -6.53 13.18 8.51
N PRO A 516 -6.34 12.42 7.42
CA PRO A 516 -6.68 12.86 6.07
C PRO A 516 -8.15 13.28 5.95
N ALA A 517 -8.45 14.24 5.06
CA ALA A 517 -9.82 14.69 4.82
C ALA A 517 -10.76 13.55 4.40
N GLY A 518 -10.21 12.48 3.85
CA GLY A 518 -10.96 11.31 3.38
C GLY A 518 -11.69 10.55 4.47
N ILE A 519 -11.14 10.47 5.70
CA ILE A 519 -11.81 9.85 6.85
C ILE A 519 -12.78 10.83 7.53
N LEU A 520 -12.52 12.14 7.42
CA LEU A 520 -13.32 13.20 8.03
C LEU A 520 -14.52 13.57 7.15
N GLN A 521 -15.29 12.57 6.76
CA GLN A 521 -16.48 12.63 5.91
C GLN A 521 -17.59 11.75 6.49
N PRO A 522 -18.87 12.00 6.16
CA PRO A 522 -19.92 11.05 6.52
C PRO A 522 -19.61 9.63 6.00
N PRO A 523 -19.80 8.60 6.82
CA PRO A 523 -20.55 8.58 8.05
C PRO A 523 -19.76 8.94 9.32
N PHE A 524 -18.43 9.07 9.28
CA PHE A 524 -17.60 9.23 10.48
C PHE A 524 -17.61 10.66 11.03
N TYR A 525 -17.71 11.65 10.15
CA TYR A 525 -17.70 13.05 10.51
C TYR A 525 -18.55 13.90 9.56
N ASP A 526 -19.31 14.85 10.09
CA ASP A 526 -20.01 15.87 9.30
C ASP A 526 -20.09 17.18 10.08
N ASN A 527 -19.72 18.29 9.45
CA ASN A 527 -19.84 19.63 10.03
C ASN A 527 -21.28 20.00 10.43
N LYS A 528 -22.29 19.35 9.86
CA LYS A 528 -23.71 19.63 10.10
C LYS A 528 -24.33 18.70 11.14
N MET A 529 -23.61 17.67 11.57
CA MET A 529 -24.09 16.76 12.61
C MET A 529 -23.95 17.37 14.00
N ASP A 530 -24.78 16.84 14.92
CA ASP A 530 -24.66 17.07 16.36
C ASP A 530 -23.25 16.61 16.84
N ASP A 531 -22.66 17.39 17.73
CA ASP A 531 -21.34 17.11 18.27
C ASP A 531 -21.26 15.75 18.95
N ALA A 532 -22.32 15.31 19.65
CA ALA A 532 -22.34 13.98 20.27
C ALA A 532 -22.14 12.85 19.27
N VAL A 533 -22.67 12.98 18.03
CA VAL A 533 -22.47 12.01 16.96
C VAL A 533 -21.03 12.05 16.46
N ASN A 534 -20.48 13.25 16.20
CA ASN A 534 -19.10 13.41 15.77
C ASN A 534 -18.10 12.89 16.81
N TYR A 535 -18.31 13.16 18.10
CA TYR A 535 -17.47 12.63 19.19
C TYR A 535 -17.61 11.13 19.37
N GLY A 536 -18.82 10.57 19.15
CA GLY A 536 -19.05 9.12 19.25
C GLY A 536 -18.39 8.31 18.14
N ASP A 537 -18.13 8.92 16.98
CA ASP A 537 -17.56 8.25 15.80
C ASP A 537 -16.12 8.73 15.52
N ALA A 538 -15.93 9.88 14.87
CA ALA A 538 -14.60 10.43 14.61
C ALA A 538 -13.80 10.68 15.90
N GLY A 539 -14.46 11.09 17.00
CA GLY A 539 -13.82 11.25 18.30
C GLY A 539 -13.25 9.94 18.85
N GLY A 540 -13.94 8.81 18.63
CA GLY A 540 -13.41 7.48 18.96
C GLY A 540 -12.13 7.13 18.18
N ILE A 541 -12.05 7.49 16.89
CA ILE A 541 -10.86 7.31 16.06
C ILE A 541 -9.72 8.22 16.56
N ILE A 542 -10.02 9.47 16.92
CA ILE A 542 -9.01 10.42 17.47
C ILE A 542 -8.43 9.87 18.79
N GLY A 543 -9.29 9.38 19.67
CA GLY A 543 -8.86 8.75 20.93
C GLY A 543 -7.99 7.50 20.69
N HIS A 544 -8.31 6.70 19.66
CA HIS A 544 -7.49 5.55 19.23
C HIS A 544 -6.08 5.98 18.81
N GLU A 545 -5.94 6.98 17.94
CA GLU A 545 -4.61 7.44 17.49
C GLU A 545 -3.81 8.07 18.63
N LEU A 546 -4.43 8.84 19.51
CA LEU A 546 -3.76 9.38 20.70
C LEU A 546 -3.28 8.28 21.64
N THR A 547 -4.05 7.18 21.76
CA THR A 547 -3.69 6.05 22.63
C THR A 547 -2.50 5.24 22.10
N HIS A 548 -2.20 5.29 20.80
CA HIS A 548 -0.95 4.75 20.25
C HIS A 548 0.29 5.45 20.79
N GLY A 549 0.19 6.72 21.17
CA GLY A 549 1.25 7.51 21.80
C GLY A 549 1.47 7.17 23.27
#